data_efb8a13f12861aefefccfc70f63f6945
#
_entry.id   efb8a13f12861aefefccfc70f63f6945
#
_cell.length_a   1.000
_cell.length_b   1.000
_cell.length_c   1.000
_cell.angle_alpha   90.00
_cell.angle_beta   90.00
_cell.angle_gamma   90.00
#
_symmetry.space_group_name_H-M   'P 1'
#
loop_
_entity.id
_entity.type
_entity.pdbx_description
1 polymer ?
#
loop_
_entity_poly.entity_id
_entity_poly.type
_entity_poly.pdbx_seq_one_letter_code
_entity_poly.pdbx_strand_id
1 'polypeptide(L)'
;PDYLDFTDTLARLREAGDVYRPSGFWCPFFHYVADFFGMENYFVKMYTHPDVVHAVTRHVVDFHLEANRRFFAVAGDLVDAYFFGNDFGTQRGLLISREMMAEFVFPYFRQLTSLAHESGYHVILHSCGSIHEVIPDLIDMGVDALHPLQARAANMEAERLAGDFSGALAFVGGIDTQDLLVNGQPEDVAADVRRVKALLGPRLIVSPSHEAVLPNVSPQNLLAMAQAVSLD
;
A
#
# COMPACT_ATOMS: atom_id res chain seq x y z
N PRO A 1 -6.29 22.03 -9.61
CA PRO A 1 -5.28 21.14 -10.22
C PRO A 1 -4.54 21.71 -11.43
N ASP A 2 -4.91 22.90 -11.97
CA ASP A 2 -4.24 23.48 -13.16
C ASP A 2 -2.77 23.88 -12.93
N TYR A 3 -2.35 23.96 -11.68
CA TYR A 3 -0.97 24.22 -11.26
C TYR A 3 -0.12 22.97 -11.09
N LEU A 4 -0.67 21.76 -11.29
CA LEU A 4 0.09 20.52 -11.19
C LEU A 4 1.04 20.39 -12.39
N ASP A 5 2.32 20.23 -12.10
CA ASP A 5 3.37 19.97 -13.07
C ASP A 5 4.00 18.60 -12.80
N PHE A 6 4.02 17.74 -13.80
CA PHE A 6 4.56 16.38 -13.70
C PHE A 6 5.89 16.21 -14.46
N THR A 7 6.48 17.29 -14.95
CA THR A 7 7.67 17.28 -15.80
C THR A 7 8.83 16.50 -15.18
N ASP A 8 9.17 16.81 -13.93
CA ASP A 8 10.28 16.14 -13.23
C ASP A 8 9.98 14.66 -12.96
N THR A 9 8.74 14.32 -12.59
CA THR A 9 8.32 12.94 -12.37
C THR A 9 8.42 12.13 -13.66
N LEU A 10 7.94 12.67 -14.78
CA LEU A 10 8.01 12.01 -16.09
C LEU A 10 9.46 11.85 -16.56
N ALA A 11 10.34 12.82 -16.29
CA ALA A 11 11.75 12.71 -16.61
C ALA A 11 12.40 11.54 -15.87
N ARG A 12 12.19 11.43 -14.55
CA ARG A 12 12.70 10.32 -13.73
C ARG A 12 12.16 8.96 -14.17
N LEU A 13 10.88 8.88 -14.52
CA LEU A 13 10.27 7.64 -15.02
C LEU A 13 10.92 7.18 -16.33
N ARG A 14 11.25 8.10 -17.25
CA ARG A 14 11.98 7.78 -18.49
C ARG A 14 13.41 7.29 -18.23
N GLU A 15 14.07 7.82 -17.22
CA GLU A 15 15.44 7.46 -16.83
C GLU A 15 15.51 6.13 -16.07
N ALA A 16 14.41 5.65 -15.51
CA ALA A 16 14.37 4.44 -14.66
C ALA A 16 14.76 3.14 -15.41
N GLY A 17 14.72 3.14 -16.76
CA GLY A 17 15.08 1.97 -17.57
C GLY A 17 14.00 0.88 -17.54
N ASP A 18 14.43 -0.36 -17.80
CA ASP A 18 13.56 -1.54 -17.86
C ASP A 18 13.31 -2.11 -16.46
N VAL A 19 12.45 -1.43 -15.70
CA VAL A 19 12.00 -1.82 -14.36
C VAL A 19 10.50 -1.60 -14.23
N TYR A 20 9.85 -2.30 -13.30
CA TYR A 20 8.45 -2.05 -12.96
C TYR A 20 8.33 -0.70 -12.24
N ARG A 21 7.48 0.19 -12.73
CA ARG A 21 7.41 1.61 -12.34
C ARG A 21 6.07 1.96 -11.70
N PRO A 22 5.90 1.69 -10.39
CA PRO A 22 4.73 2.19 -9.68
C PRO A 22 4.86 3.70 -9.47
N SER A 23 3.79 4.44 -9.77
CA SER A 23 3.74 5.90 -9.61
C SER A 23 2.29 6.38 -9.51
N GLY A 24 2.11 7.68 -9.34
CA GLY A 24 0.81 8.34 -9.25
C GLY A 24 0.84 9.48 -8.25
N PHE A 25 -0.25 10.24 -8.18
CA PHE A 25 -0.42 11.25 -7.15
C PHE A 25 -0.90 10.58 -5.87
N TRP A 26 -0.04 10.59 -4.82
CA TRP A 26 -0.30 9.91 -3.55
C TRP A 26 -1.59 10.36 -2.88
N CYS A 27 -2.44 9.42 -2.49
CA CYS A 27 -3.80 9.73 -2.00
C CYS A 27 -4.14 9.00 -0.68
N PRO A 28 -3.65 9.46 0.46
CA PRO A 28 -4.04 8.94 1.77
C PRO A 28 -5.33 9.62 2.26
N PHE A 29 -6.41 9.55 1.49
CA PHE A 29 -7.62 10.34 1.74
C PHE A 29 -8.22 10.10 3.12
N PHE A 30 -8.16 8.87 3.63
CA PHE A 30 -8.66 8.51 4.95
C PHE A 30 -7.93 9.30 6.06
N HIS A 31 -6.60 9.39 5.95
CA HIS A 31 -5.78 10.16 6.89
C HIS A 31 -5.95 11.67 6.72
N TYR A 32 -6.02 12.16 5.49
CA TYR A 32 -6.27 13.60 5.26
C TYR A 32 -7.59 14.05 5.86
N VAL A 33 -8.65 13.26 5.73
CA VAL A 33 -9.93 13.57 6.36
C VAL A 33 -9.84 13.49 7.88
N ALA A 34 -9.12 12.49 8.41
CA ALA A 34 -8.85 12.38 9.84
C ALA A 34 -8.06 13.59 10.38
N ASP A 35 -7.09 14.10 9.62
CA ASP A 35 -6.29 15.27 10.00
C ASP A 35 -7.13 16.55 10.06
N PHE A 36 -8.09 16.74 9.14
CA PHE A 36 -8.99 17.89 9.17
C PHE A 36 -9.89 17.94 10.42
N PHE A 37 -10.31 16.79 10.91
CA PHE A 37 -11.18 16.72 12.09
C PHE A 37 -10.41 16.46 13.40
N GLY A 38 -9.21 15.92 13.31
CA GLY A 38 -8.56 15.16 14.37
C GLY A 38 -9.14 13.75 14.47
N MET A 39 -8.29 12.73 14.60
CA MET A 39 -8.66 11.31 14.46
C MET A 39 -9.84 10.89 15.37
N GLU A 40 -9.83 11.28 16.64
CA GLU A 40 -10.91 10.96 17.57
C GLU A 40 -12.24 11.59 17.13
N ASN A 41 -12.23 12.87 16.79
CA ASN A 41 -13.43 13.56 16.29
C ASN A 41 -13.90 13.00 14.95
N TYR A 42 -13.01 12.56 14.09
CA TYR A 42 -13.35 11.92 12.82
C TYR A 42 -14.21 10.68 13.07
N PHE A 43 -13.75 9.78 13.94
CA PHE A 43 -14.50 8.57 14.26
C PHE A 43 -15.84 8.88 14.94
N VAL A 44 -15.90 9.84 15.85
CA VAL A 44 -17.17 10.30 16.46
C VAL A 44 -18.10 10.89 15.42
N LYS A 45 -17.58 11.67 14.48
CA LYS A 45 -18.40 12.32 13.43
C LYS A 45 -18.95 11.33 12.41
N MET A 46 -18.34 10.20 12.17
CA MET A 46 -18.92 9.13 11.35
C MET A 46 -20.30 8.70 11.88
N TYR A 47 -20.50 8.72 13.20
CA TYR A 47 -21.81 8.41 13.82
C TYR A 47 -22.73 9.61 13.99
N THR A 48 -22.18 10.77 14.31
CA THR A 48 -22.98 11.95 14.70
C THR A 48 -23.26 12.91 13.56
N HIS A 49 -22.40 12.95 12.53
CA HIS A 49 -22.47 13.87 11.40
C HIS A 49 -21.97 13.18 10.10
N PRO A 50 -22.55 12.04 9.68
CA PRO A 50 -22.07 11.28 8.53
C PRO A 50 -22.04 12.11 7.25
N ASP A 51 -23.05 12.93 7.01
CA ASP A 51 -23.12 13.81 5.82
C ASP A 51 -21.92 14.75 5.71
N VAL A 52 -21.45 15.28 6.85
CA VAL A 52 -20.28 16.18 6.88
C VAL A 52 -19.01 15.38 6.56
N VAL A 53 -18.87 14.17 7.11
CA VAL A 53 -17.75 13.27 6.81
C VAL A 53 -17.73 12.94 5.32
N HIS A 54 -18.86 12.55 4.75
CA HIS A 54 -18.98 12.27 3.32
C HIS A 54 -18.66 13.49 2.45
N ALA A 55 -19.11 14.69 2.83
CA ALA A 55 -18.83 15.91 2.06
C ALA A 55 -17.33 16.23 2.02
N VAL A 56 -16.64 16.14 3.16
CA VAL A 56 -15.19 16.39 3.24
C VAL A 56 -14.41 15.30 2.50
N THR A 57 -14.77 14.02 2.69
CA THR A 57 -14.12 12.90 2.00
C THR A 57 -14.25 13.05 0.49
N ARG A 58 -15.43 13.38 -0.01
CA ARG A 58 -15.67 13.61 -1.43
C ARG A 58 -14.79 14.72 -1.97
N HIS A 59 -14.72 15.86 -1.28
CA HIS A 59 -13.89 16.98 -1.70
C HIS A 59 -12.40 16.59 -1.82
N VAL A 60 -11.89 15.84 -0.86
CA VAL A 60 -10.50 15.33 -0.90
C VAL A 60 -10.30 14.36 -2.06
N VAL A 61 -11.21 13.40 -2.22
CA VAL A 61 -11.10 12.36 -3.25
C VAL A 61 -11.26 12.93 -4.66
N ASP A 62 -12.21 13.87 -4.87
CA ASP A 62 -12.41 14.50 -6.17
C ASP A 62 -11.15 15.24 -6.65
N PHE A 63 -10.43 15.90 -5.74
CA PHE A 63 -9.14 16.51 -6.06
C PHE A 63 -8.12 15.45 -6.53
N HIS A 64 -8.00 14.33 -5.81
CA HIS A 64 -7.03 13.28 -6.14
C HIS A 64 -7.40 12.51 -7.40
N LEU A 65 -8.69 12.29 -7.65
CA LEU A 65 -9.16 11.71 -8.90
C LEU A 65 -8.76 12.58 -10.10
N GLU A 66 -9.00 13.89 -10.01
CA GLU A 66 -8.63 14.80 -11.10
C GLU A 66 -7.11 14.93 -11.27
N ALA A 67 -6.34 14.97 -10.16
CA ALA A 67 -4.88 15.00 -10.19
C ALA A 67 -4.31 13.73 -10.86
N ASN A 68 -4.79 12.56 -10.46
CA ASN A 68 -4.36 11.29 -11.07
C ASN A 68 -4.82 11.15 -12.52
N ARG A 69 -6.04 11.58 -12.88
CA ARG A 69 -6.49 11.58 -14.27
C ARG A 69 -5.56 12.39 -15.17
N ARG A 70 -5.14 13.57 -14.73
CA ARG A 70 -4.17 14.40 -15.46
C ARG A 70 -2.79 13.76 -15.54
N PHE A 71 -2.33 13.19 -14.43
CA PHE A 71 -1.06 12.47 -14.41
C PHE A 71 -1.08 11.28 -15.37
N PHE A 72 -2.09 10.43 -15.30
CA PHE A 72 -2.23 9.23 -16.15
C PHE A 72 -2.32 9.59 -17.64
N ALA A 73 -3.00 10.69 -17.97
CA ALA A 73 -3.12 11.16 -19.36
C ALA A 73 -1.76 11.53 -19.99
N VAL A 74 -0.77 11.93 -19.19
CA VAL A 74 0.58 12.30 -19.68
C VAL A 74 1.64 11.25 -19.39
N ALA A 75 1.40 10.35 -18.45
CA ALA A 75 2.34 9.29 -18.08
C ALA A 75 2.35 8.14 -19.09
N GLY A 76 1.18 7.71 -19.60
CA GLY A 76 1.07 6.64 -20.58
C GLY A 76 1.88 5.40 -20.17
N ASP A 77 2.65 4.84 -21.11
CA ASP A 77 3.46 3.63 -20.88
C ASP A 77 4.68 3.83 -19.96
N LEU A 78 4.85 5.01 -19.38
CA LEU A 78 5.92 5.26 -18.40
C LEU A 78 5.57 4.73 -16.99
N VAL A 79 4.33 4.34 -16.76
CA VAL A 79 3.84 3.83 -15.46
C VAL A 79 3.22 2.45 -15.67
N ASP A 80 3.52 1.52 -14.77
CA ASP A 80 3.00 0.16 -14.79
C ASP A 80 1.90 -0.04 -13.73
N ALA A 81 1.94 0.73 -12.64
CA ALA A 81 0.94 0.66 -11.57
C ALA A 81 0.68 2.01 -10.92
N TYR A 82 -0.56 2.23 -10.50
CA TYR A 82 -0.90 3.26 -9.53
C TYR A 82 -0.56 2.79 -8.12
N PHE A 83 0.34 3.51 -7.46
CA PHE A 83 0.74 3.23 -6.09
C PHE A 83 0.22 4.34 -5.16
N PHE A 84 -0.66 3.98 -4.24
CA PHE A 84 -1.21 4.90 -3.25
C PHE A 84 -1.40 4.21 -1.90
N GLY A 85 -1.69 4.98 -0.85
CA GLY A 85 -1.74 4.43 0.49
C GLY A 85 -2.82 5.00 1.37
N ASN A 86 -3.36 4.11 2.20
CA ASN A 86 -4.23 4.44 3.32
C ASN A 86 -4.02 3.37 4.40
N ASP A 87 -3.52 3.74 5.57
CA ASP A 87 -3.35 2.82 6.67
C ASP A 87 -4.70 2.57 7.36
N PHE A 88 -5.19 1.36 7.21
CA PHE A 88 -6.48 0.95 7.79
C PHE A 88 -6.32 0.14 9.07
N GLY A 89 -5.11 -0.32 9.38
CA GLY A 89 -4.84 -1.25 10.47
C GLY A 89 -3.99 -0.68 11.60
N THR A 90 -4.17 -1.26 12.77
CA THR A 90 -3.25 -1.22 13.91
C THR A 90 -2.44 -2.52 13.95
N GLN A 91 -1.59 -2.71 14.96
CA GLN A 91 -0.92 -4.01 15.18
C GLN A 91 -1.90 -5.17 15.43
N ARG A 92 -3.14 -4.91 15.83
CA ARG A 92 -4.10 -5.92 16.31
C ARG A 92 -5.34 -6.10 15.43
N GLY A 93 -5.68 -5.13 14.59
CA GLY A 93 -6.89 -5.13 13.77
C GLY A 93 -7.14 -3.78 13.13
N LEU A 94 -8.29 -3.60 12.55
CA LEU A 94 -8.68 -2.38 11.86
C LEU A 94 -8.81 -1.17 12.79
N LEU A 95 -8.62 0.03 12.27
CA LEU A 95 -8.85 1.31 12.97
C LEU A 95 -10.34 1.59 13.19
N ILE A 96 -11.18 1.18 12.24
CA ILE A 96 -12.64 1.26 12.30
C ILE A 96 -13.23 -0.08 11.84
N SER A 97 -14.48 -0.35 12.19
CA SER A 97 -15.11 -1.62 11.80
C SER A 97 -15.28 -1.72 10.28
N ARG A 98 -15.40 -2.96 9.77
CA ARG A 98 -15.62 -3.23 8.35
C ARG A 98 -16.90 -2.55 7.83
N GLU A 99 -17.96 -2.47 8.65
CA GLU A 99 -19.18 -1.76 8.31
C GLU A 99 -18.94 -0.27 8.11
N MET A 100 -18.14 0.35 9.00
CA MET A 100 -17.74 1.76 8.85
C MET A 100 -16.85 1.97 7.63
N MET A 101 -15.97 1.01 7.31
CA MET A 101 -15.20 1.06 6.07
C MET A 101 -16.12 0.96 4.84
N ALA A 102 -17.12 0.09 4.87
CA ALA A 102 -18.07 -0.07 3.77
C ALA A 102 -18.87 1.21 3.49
N GLU A 103 -19.16 2.00 4.52
CA GLU A 103 -19.88 3.27 4.38
C GLU A 103 -18.94 4.43 4.00
N PHE A 104 -17.84 4.63 4.74
CA PHE A 104 -17.05 5.86 4.68
C PHE A 104 -15.76 5.74 3.85
N VAL A 105 -15.30 4.54 3.50
CA VAL A 105 -14.02 4.32 2.80
C VAL A 105 -14.22 3.68 1.44
N PHE A 106 -14.88 2.52 1.36
CA PHE A 106 -14.95 1.70 0.15
C PHE A 106 -15.56 2.42 -1.07
N PRO A 107 -16.62 3.26 -0.94
CA PRO A 107 -17.18 3.95 -2.10
C PRO A 107 -16.20 4.94 -2.75
N TYR A 108 -15.32 5.54 -1.98
CA TYR A 108 -14.30 6.46 -2.44
C TYR A 108 -13.06 5.74 -2.95
N PHE A 109 -12.67 4.69 -2.25
CA PHE A 109 -11.54 3.84 -2.63
C PHE A 109 -11.75 3.22 -4.02
N ARG A 110 -12.94 2.68 -4.28
CA ARG A 110 -13.31 2.08 -5.57
C ARG A 110 -13.18 3.07 -6.74
N GLN A 111 -13.42 4.34 -6.54
CA GLN A 111 -13.27 5.34 -7.60
C GLN A 111 -11.80 5.51 -8.02
N LEU A 112 -10.87 5.44 -7.06
CA LEU A 112 -9.43 5.55 -7.33
C LEU A 112 -8.90 4.31 -8.06
N THR A 113 -9.29 3.11 -7.62
CA THR A 113 -8.87 1.87 -8.29
C THR A 113 -9.47 1.74 -9.68
N SER A 114 -10.75 2.10 -9.86
CA SER A 114 -11.40 2.11 -11.18
C SER A 114 -10.70 3.06 -12.14
N LEU A 115 -10.35 4.28 -11.71
CA LEU A 115 -9.61 5.23 -12.54
C LEU A 115 -8.25 4.67 -13.01
N ALA A 116 -7.54 3.95 -12.13
CA ALA A 116 -6.27 3.33 -12.48
C ALA A 116 -6.44 2.23 -13.53
N HIS A 117 -7.39 1.32 -13.32
CA HIS A 117 -7.68 0.22 -14.26
C HIS A 117 -8.21 0.73 -15.61
N GLU A 118 -9.09 1.74 -15.62
CA GLU A 118 -9.55 2.39 -16.85
C GLU A 118 -8.39 3.05 -17.64
N SER A 119 -7.32 3.41 -16.94
CA SER A 119 -6.08 3.95 -17.52
C SER A 119 -5.06 2.86 -17.91
N GLY A 120 -5.38 1.58 -17.66
CA GLY A 120 -4.53 0.43 -18.00
C GLY A 120 -3.46 0.08 -16.97
N TYR A 121 -3.53 0.62 -15.75
CA TYR A 121 -2.54 0.41 -14.70
C TYR A 121 -3.01 -0.63 -13.68
N HIS A 122 -2.06 -1.41 -13.15
CA HIS A 122 -2.28 -2.17 -11.92
C HIS A 122 -2.44 -1.23 -10.72
N VAL A 123 -3.01 -1.75 -9.63
CA VAL A 123 -3.17 -1.03 -8.37
C VAL A 123 -2.34 -1.67 -7.27
N ILE A 124 -1.39 -0.93 -6.73
CA ILE A 124 -0.64 -1.31 -5.52
C ILE A 124 -1.15 -0.47 -4.36
N LEU A 125 -1.73 -1.11 -3.36
CA LEU A 125 -2.17 -0.44 -2.14
C LEU A 125 -1.10 -0.54 -1.06
N HIS A 126 -0.68 0.60 -0.53
CA HIS A 126 -0.01 0.66 0.77
C HIS A 126 -1.05 0.72 1.89
N SER A 127 -0.95 -0.22 2.82
CA SER A 127 -1.69 -0.17 4.08
C SER A 127 -0.94 -0.90 5.18
N CYS A 128 -0.46 -0.15 6.17
CA CYS A 128 0.15 -0.72 7.35
C CYS A 128 -0.86 -1.38 8.30
N GLY A 129 -0.36 -2.24 9.17
CA GLY A 129 -1.11 -2.88 10.23
C GLY A 129 -1.83 -4.16 9.83
N SER A 130 -2.65 -4.65 10.74
CA SER A 130 -3.48 -5.83 10.59
C SER A 130 -4.74 -5.48 9.78
N ILE A 131 -4.71 -5.76 8.48
CA ILE A 131 -5.81 -5.49 7.55
C ILE A 131 -6.38 -6.77 6.92
N HIS A 132 -5.95 -7.93 7.40
CA HIS A 132 -6.34 -9.24 6.85
C HIS A 132 -7.86 -9.38 6.65
N GLU A 133 -8.65 -8.85 7.56
CA GLU A 133 -10.13 -8.93 7.55
C GLU A 133 -10.76 -8.29 6.31
N VAL A 134 -10.13 -7.24 5.77
CA VAL A 134 -10.65 -6.46 4.62
C VAL A 134 -9.91 -6.73 3.31
N ILE A 135 -8.90 -7.61 3.30
CA ILE A 135 -8.21 -7.99 2.06
C ILE A 135 -9.17 -8.50 0.98
N PRO A 136 -10.18 -9.36 1.29
CA PRO A 136 -11.17 -9.76 0.28
C PRO A 136 -11.91 -8.57 -0.35
N ASP A 137 -12.32 -7.58 0.46
CA ASP A 137 -12.98 -6.38 -0.05
C ASP A 137 -12.04 -5.54 -0.93
N LEU A 138 -10.75 -5.44 -0.55
CA LEU A 138 -9.75 -4.72 -1.33
C LEU A 138 -9.50 -5.37 -2.69
N ILE A 139 -9.45 -6.71 -2.74
CA ILE A 139 -9.37 -7.47 -4.00
C ILE A 139 -10.60 -7.20 -4.87
N ASP A 140 -11.81 -7.28 -4.30
CA ASP A 140 -13.07 -7.01 -5.01
C ASP A 140 -13.17 -5.55 -5.52
N MET A 141 -12.45 -4.64 -4.89
CA MET A 141 -12.33 -3.25 -5.33
C MET A 141 -11.19 -3.01 -6.32
N GLY A 142 -10.44 -4.04 -6.70
CA GLY A 142 -9.42 -3.96 -7.73
C GLY A 142 -8.02 -3.65 -7.24
N VAL A 143 -7.67 -4.06 -6.02
CA VAL A 143 -6.26 -4.08 -5.58
C VAL A 143 -5.57 -5.29 -6.19
N ASP A 144 -4.51 -5.07 -6.96
CA ASP A 144 -3.70 -6.13 -7.59
C ASP A 144 -2.52 -6.56 -6.72
N ALA A 145 -1.97 -5.62 -5.95
CA ALA A 145 -0.86 -5.90 -5.04
C ALA A 145 -0.98 -5.15 -3.71
N LEU A 146 -0.54 -5.79 -2.63
CA LEU A 146 -0.56 -5.24 -1.28
C LEU A 146 0.86 -4.97 -0.77
N HIS A 147 1.08 -3.80 -0.20
CA HIS A 147 2.32 -3.31 0.42
C HIS A 147 2.02 -2.77 1.83
N PRO A 148 2.88 -2.84 2.83
CA PRO A 148 4.20 -3.49 2.87
C PRO A 148 4.17 -4.87 3.54
N LEU A 149 3.00 -5.46 3.81
CA LEU A 149 2.82 -6.73 4.50
C LEU A 149 3.47 -6.69 5.89
N GLN A 150 2.94 -5.85 6.78
CA GLN A 150 3.52 -5.66 8.11
C GLN A 150 3.57 -6.98 8.90
N ALA A 151 4.68 -7.71 8.78
CA ALA A 151 4.84 -9.13 9.11
C ALA A 151 4.50 -9.49 10.57
N ARG A 152 4.60 -8.55 11.49
CA ARG A 152 4.28 -8.76 12.92
C ARG A 152 2.89 -8.24 13.34
N ALA A 153 2.13 -7.68 12.41
CA ALA A 153 0.73 -7.35 12.67
C ALA A 153 -0.12 -8.63 12.68
N ALA A 154 -1.17 -8.67 13.49
CA ALA A 154 -2.00 -9.86 13.65
C ALA A 154 -2.57 -10.35 12.31
N ASN A 155 -2.46 -11.64 12.04
CA ASN A 155 -2.92 -12.32 10.82
C ASN A 155 -2.24 -11.85 9.51
N MET A 156 -1.10 -11.14 9.58
CA MET A 156 -0.35 -10.67 8.41
C MET A 156 0.92 -11.50 8.16
N GLU A 157 1.06 -12.64 8.82
CA GLU A 157 2.16 -13.58 8.61
C GLU A 157 2.13 -14.12 7.17
N ALA A 158 3.31 -14.35 6.58
CA ALA A 158 3.43 -14.80 5.19
C ALA A 158 2.68 -16.11 4.92
N GLU A 159 2.68 -17.05 5.88
CA GLU A 159 1.95 -18.31 5.81
C GLU A 159 0.44 -18.09 5.67
N ARG A 160 -0.10 -17.16 6.45
CA ARG A 160 -1.52 -16.83 6.43
C ARG A 160 -1.91 -16.16 5.12
N LEU A 161 -1.14 -15.16 4.71
CA LEU A 161 -1.38 -14.45 3.44
C LEU A 161 -1.28 -15.39 2.24
N ALA A 162 -0.31 -16.30 2.25
CA ALA A 162 -0.15 -17.33 1.21
C ALA A 162 -1.36 -18.26 1.16
N GLY A 163 -1.80 -18.75 2.31
CA GLY A 163 -2.94 -19.67 2.40
C GLY A 163 -4.25 -19.07 1.93
N ASP A 164 -4.49 -17.82 2.28
CA ASP A 164 -5.77 -17.17 2.06
C ASP A 164 -5.85 -16.42 0.71
N PHE A 165 -4.72 -15.89 0.17
CA PHE A 165 -4.74 -14.94 -0.94
C PHE A 165 -3.76 -15.22 -2.09
N SER A 166 -2.90 -16.27 -2.01
CA SER A 166 -1.98 -16.59 -3.12
C SER A 166 -2.78 -16.93 -4.38
N GLY A 167 -2.49 -16.27 -5.48
CA GLY A 167 -3.25 -16.44 -6.73
C GLY A 167 -4.29 -15.36 -7.00
N ALA A 168 -4.82 -14.70 -5.97
CA ALA A 168 -5.73 -13.57 -6.09
C ALA A 168 -5.01 -12.22 -5.99
N LEU A 169 -3.86 -12.16 -5.28
CA LEU A 169 -3.14 -10.93 -4.96
C LEU A 169 -1.64 -11.11 -5.21
N ALA A 170 -0.97 -10.05 -5.63
CA ALA A 170 0.48 -9.93 -5.56
C ALA A 170 0.91 -9.26 -4.24
N PHE A 171 2.18 -9.45 -3.87
CA PHE A 171 2.70 -9.00 -2.59
C PHE A 171 3.96 -8.16 -2.76
N VAL A 172 4.08 -7.11 -1.96
CA VAL A 172 5.27 -6.24 -1.92
C VAL A 172 5.66 -6.04 -0.46
N GLY A 173 6.81 -6.53 -0.04
CA GLY A 173 7.24 -6.42 1.36
C GLY A 173 7.61 -7.75 2.01
N GLY A 174 7.19 -7.91 3.26
CA GLY A 174 7.17 -9.17 4.00
C GLY A 174 8.37 -9.43 4.91
N ILE A 175 9.50 -8.69 4.79
CA ILE A 175 10.68 -8.92 5.64
C ILE A 175 10.62 -8.03 6.89
N ASP A 176 10.56 -8.66 8.05
CA ASP A 176 10.29 -7.99 9.33
C ASP A 176 11.31 -6.91 9.69
N THR A 177 10.80 -5.66 9.77
CA THR A 177 11.56 -4.46 10.15
C THR A 177 11.55 -4.16 11.65
N GLN A 178 10.69 -4.82 12.43
CA GLN A 178 10.53 -4.52 13.84
C GLN A 178 11.53 -5.28 14.72
N ASP A 179 11.94 -6.46 14.29
CA ASP A 179 12.84 -7.33 15.06
C ASP A 179 13.95 -7.95 14.18
N LEU A 180 13.58 -8.69 13.13
CA LEU A 180 14.55 -9.45 12.34
C LEU A 180 15.64 -8.56 11.72
N LEU A 181 15.25 -7.49 11.01
CA LEU A 181 16.22 -6.59 10.39
C LEU A 181 17.02 -5.75 11.41
N VAL A 182 16.51 -5.60 12.63
CA VAL A 182 17.18 -4.85 13.72
C VAL A 182 18.10 -5.76 14.55
N ASN A 183 17.59 -6.91 15.00
CA ASN A 183 18.22 -7.75 16.01
C ASN A 183 18.76 -9.08 15.46
N GLY A 184 18.31 -9.50 14.26
CA GLY A 184 18.74 -10.76 13.64
C GLY A 184 20.14 -10.70 13.08
N GLN A 185 20.71 -11.88 12.78
CA GLN A 185 21.97 -12.00 12.05
C GLN A 185 21.72 -12.03 10.54
N PRO A 186 22.70 -11.65 9.70
CA PRO A 186 22.55 -11.70 8.23
C PRO A 186 22.06 -13.04 7.68
N GLU A 187 22.47 -14.15 8.30
CA GLU A 187 22.07 -15.52 7.94
C GLU A 187 20.58 -15.76 8.22
N ASP A 188 20.05 -15.22 9.33
CA ASP A 188 18.63 -15.32 9.69
C ASP A 188 17.78 -14.52 8.70
N VAL A 189 18.23 -13.32 8.33
CA VAL A 189 17.56 -12.49 7.32
C VAL A 189 17.53 -13.21 5.97
N ALA A 190 18.64 -13.77 5.52
CA ALA A 190 18.70 -14.52 4.27
C ALA A 190 17.80 -15.77 4.29
N ALA A 191 17.71 -16.44 5.43
CA ALA A 191 16.80 -17.58 5.60
C ALA A 191 15.34 -17.16 5.52
N ASP A 192 14.98 -16.07 6.16
CA ASP A 192 13.61 -15.54 6.13
C ASP A 192 13.20 -15.07 4.72
N VAL A 193 14.09 -14.40 3.99
CA VAL A 193 13.85 -14.04 2.58
C VAL A 193 13.51 -15.28 1.75
N ARG A 194 14.29 -16.35 1.87
CA ARG A 194 14.01 -17.61 1.14
C ARG A 194 12.66 -18.20 1.55
N ARG A 195 12.31 -18.17 2.85
CA ARG A 195 11.02 -18.63 3.37
C ARG A 195 9.87 -17.85 2.75
N VAL A 196 9.95 -16.52 2.80
CA VAL A 196 8.89 -15.61 2.28
C VAL A 196 8.76 -15.78 0.75
N LYS A 197 9.89 -15.91 0.02
CA LYS A 197 9.86 -16.20 -1.43
C LYS A 197 9.16 -17.53 -1.73
N ALA A 198 9.44 -18.58 -0.96
CA ALA A 198 8.81 -19.89 -1.15
C ALA A 198 7.30 -19.87 -0.87
N LEU A 199 6.83 -19.02 0.04
CA LEU A 199 5.43 -18.92 0.43
C LEU A 199 4.61 -18.02 -0.52
N LEU A 200 5.12 -16.84 -0.84
CA LEU A 200 4.39 -15.79 -1.56
C LEU A 200 4.78 -15.66 -3.04
N GLY A 201 5.86 -16.28 -3.47
CA GLY A 201 6.26 -16.28 -4.89
C GLY A 201 5.28 -17.06 -5.77
N PRO A 202 5.30 -16.83 -7.08
CA PRO A 202 6.16 -15.91 -7.86
C PRO A 202 5.65 -14.44 -7.88
N ARG A 203 4.52 -14.13 -7.25
CA ARG A 203 3.92 -12.79 -7.25
C ARG A 203 4.38 -11.96 -6.04
N LEU A 204 5.69 -11.91 -5.81
CA LEU A 204 6.28 -11.21 -4.68
C LEU A 204 7.42 -10.29 -5.13
N ILE A 205 7.34 -9.03 -4.70
CA ILE A 205 8.48 -8.12 -4.65
C ILE A 205 8.97 -8.11 -3.20
N VAL A 206 10.15 -8.68 -2.95
CA VAL A 206 10.74 -8.72 -1.61
C VAL A 206 11.18 -7.32 -1.21
N SER A 207 10.68 -6.83 -0.10
CA SER A 207 11.14 -5.60 0.54
C SER A 207 10.93 -5.65 2.05
N PRO A 208 11.44 -4.66 2.80
CA PRO A 208 11.11 -4.52 4.22
C PRO A 208 9.59 -4.42 4.42
N SER A 209 9.10 -4.91 5.56
CA SER A 209 7.67 -4.89 5.92
C SER A 209 7.18 -3.51 6.42
N HIS A 210 7.90 -2.46 6.05
CA HIS A 210 7.56 -1.05 6.25
C HIS A 210 8.33 -0.20 5.23
N GLU A 211 7.78 0.92 4.79
CA GLU A 211 8.39 1.81 3.80
C GLU A 211 9.66 2.52 4.32
N ALA A 212 9.72 2.76 5.64
CA ALA A 212 10.85 3.40 6.27
C ALA A 212 11.78 2.37 6.93
N VAL A 213 13.03 2.38 6.49
CA VAL A 213 14.12 1.67 7.17
C VAL A 213 14.72 2.62 8.22
N LEU A 214 14.52 2.31 9.50
CA LEU A 214 14.97 3.15 10.59
C LEU A 214 16.49 3.01 10.83
N PRO A 215 17.14 4.01 11.46
CA PRO A 215 18.60 4.02 11.70
C PRO A 215 19.13 2.87 12.56
N ASN A 216 18.26 2.17 13.29
CA ASN A 216 18.65 1.00 14.09
C ASN A 216 18.71 -0.31 13.29
N VAL A 217 18.31 -0.30 12.01
CA VAL A 217 18.45 -1.46 11.13
C VAL A 217 19.90 -1.59 10.67
N SER A 218 20.47 -2.78 10.80
CA SER A 218 21.85 -3.06 10.39
C SER A 218 22.01 -3.00 8.86
N PRO A 219 22.98 -2.22 8.32
CA PRO A 219 23.28 -2.25 6.90
C PRO A 219 23.64 -3.64 6.37
N GLN A 220 24.28 -4.49 7.21
CA GLN A 220 24.63 -5.87 6.88
C GLN A 220 23.36 -6.72 6.66
N ASN A 221 22.32 -6.48 7.45
CA ASN A 221 21.04 -7.17 7.31
C ASN A 221 20.30 -6.74 6.03
N LEU A 222 20.36 -5.45 5.67
CA LEU A 222 19.83 -5.00 4.38
C LEU A 222 20.57 -5.59 3.19
N LEU A 223 21.90 -5.68 3.29
CA LEU A 223 22.71 -6.31 2.25
C LEU A 223 22.41 -7.82 2.13
N ALA A 224 22.26 -8.51 3.25
CA ALA A 224 21.88 -9.94 3.27
C ALA A 224 20.50 -10.17 2.64
N MET A 225 19.52 -9.29 2.94
CA MET A 225 18.20 -9.31 2.32
C MET A 225 18.31 -9.17 0.80
N ALA A 226 19.02 -8.14 0.32
CA ALA A 226 19.18 -7.88 -1.11
C ALA A 226 19.90 -9.04 -1.84
N GLN A 227 20.95 -9.60 -1.26
CA GLN A 227 21.67 -10.74 -1.82
C GLN A 227 20.82 -12.00 -1.88
N ALA A 228 20.02 -12.28 -0.85
CA ALA A 228 19.17 -13.46 -0.80
C ALA A 228 18.04 -13.44 -1.85
N VAL A 229 17.62 -12.26 -2.30
CA VAL A 229 16.64 -12.13 -3.40
C VAL A 229 17.24 -12.58 -4.73
N SER A 230 18.55 -12.33 -4.96
CA SER A 230 19.22 -12.51 -6.25
C SER A 230 19.80 -13.93 -6.47
N LEU A 231 19.72 -14.84 -5.50
CA LEU A 231 20.40 -16.13 -5.49
C LEU A 231 19.59 -17.31 -6.04
N ASP A 232 18.52 -17.08 -6.82
CA ASP A 232 17.74 -18.15 -7.47
C ASP A 232 17.64 -17.98 -8.97
#